data_88097dda1d5ff28659d6fbf23efd1038
#
_entry.id   88097dda1d5ff28659d6fbf23efd1038
#
_cell.length_a   1.000
_cell.length_b   1.000
_cell.length_c   1.000
_cell.angle_alpha   90.00
_cell.angle_beta   90.00
_cell.angle_gamma   90.00
#
_symmetry.space_group_name_H-M   'P 1'
#
loop_
_entity.id
_entity.type
_entity.pdbx_description
1 polymer ?
#
loop_
_entity_poly.entity_id
_entity_poly.type
_entity_poly.pdbx_seq_one_letter_code
_entity_poly.pdbx_strand_id
1 'polypeptide(L)'
;MIFDCLVEKHENCFPMIPSGSAHNEMILAGEVQAFGDNAKYSAAVGPGGIYGKWIRKHNGVIKLTNLLFLHGGLGGPYATMSLDQLNEGIRHGLNTGTGMARDSNGPLWHRALARGDDASVSEQVKPIFKTHSVNHIVLGHTVSGRILPKAGGKGILIDVGMSKAYGGPAGCLVIEKGTFYANYAGHPPLKLPIKKSVPAAAKK
;
A
#
# COMPACT_ATOMS: atom_id res chain seq x y z
N MET A 1 3.73 3.56 1.74
CA MET A 1 2.67 3.75 2.74
C MET A 1 1.36 3.78 2.01
N ILE A 2 0.41 2.91 2.36
CA ILE A 2 -0.82 2.70 1.63
C ILE A 2 -1.90 3.54 2.28
N PHE A 3 -1.93 4.81 2.06
CA PHE A 3 -3.05 5.66 2.45
C PHE A 3 -3.31 6.76 1.42
N ASP A 4 -3.22 6.41 0.13
CA ASP A 4 -3.76 7.28 -0.88
C ASP A 4 -5.20 6.86 -1.13
N CYS A 5 -6.08 7.45 -0.32
CA CYS A 5 -7.51 7.54 -0.54
C CYS A 5 -8.35 6.24 -0.46
N LEU A 6 -8.62 5.75 0.74
CA LEU A 6 -9.88 5.12 1.05
C LEU A 6 -10.85 6.20 1.52
N VAL A 7 -11.65 6.74 0.64
CA VAL A 7 -12.75 7.62 1.00
C VAL A 7 -14.01 6.77 1.16
N GLU A 8 -14.19 6.14 2.32
CA GLU A 8 -15.50 6.09 2.93
C GLU A 8 -15.66 7.39 3.73
N LYS A 9 -16.84 8.00 3.70
CA LYS A 9 -17.17 9.26 4.39
C LYS A 9 -16.90 9.15 5.90
N HIS A 10 -15.67 9.31 6.31
CA HIS A 10 -15.25 9.55 7.69
C HIS A 10 -14.25 10.71 7.72
N GLU A 11 -14.55 11.68 8.56
CA GLU A 11 -13.95 13.00 8.70
C GLU A 11 -12.47 13.06 9.15
N ASN A 12 -11.65 12.08 8.80
CA ASN A 12 -10.22 12.08 9.17
C ASN A 12 -9.34 11.58 8.01
N CYS A 13 -9.19 12.39 6.97
CA CYS A 13 -8.09 12.24 6.01
C CYS A 13 -6.78 12.66 6.68
N PHE A 14 -5.89 11.71 6.93
CA PHE A 14 -4.54 11.98 7.45
C PHE A 14 -3.60 12.45 6.34
N PRO A 15 -2.69 13.39 6.62
CA PRO A 15 -1.71 13.84 5.63
C PRO A 15 -0.74 12.72 5.26
N MET A 16 -0.47 12.59 3.97
CA MET A 16 0.41 11.59 3.38
C MET A 16 1.88 11.82 3.78
N ILE A 17 2.57 10.75 4.10
CA ILE A 17 4.03 10.73 4.16
C ILE A 17 4.54 10.02 2.90
N PRO A 18 5.33 10.68 2.03
CA PRO A 18 5.84 10.07 0.80
C PRO A 18 6.79 8.89 1.02
N SER A 19 6.81 7.91 0.14
CA SER A 19 7.65 6.70 0.24
C SER A 19 8.75 6.65 -0.84
N GLY A 20 9.93 6.11 -0.49
CA GLY A 20 10.98 5.74 -1.44
C GLY A 20 11.93 6.85 -1.86
N SER A 21 12.48 6.76 -3.09
CA SER A 21 13.42 7.73 -3.65
C SER A 21 12.81 9.13 -3.84
N ALA A 22 11.53 9.19 -4.20
CA ALA A 22 10.77 10.44 -4.20
C ALA A 22 10.67 11.08 -2.81
N HIS A 23 10.67 10.26 -1.76
CA HIS A 23 10.76 10.70 -0.39
C HIS A 23 12.07 11.43 -0.10
N ASN A 24 13.20 10.89 -0.57
CA ASN A 24 14.50 11.55 -0.43
C ASN A 24 14.58 12.85 -1.25
N GLU A 25 13.98 12.90 -2.45
CA GLU A 25 13.98 14.10 -3.29
C GLU A 25 12.99 15.17 -2.81
N MET A 26 11.81 14.79 -2.30
CA MET A 26 10.88 15.74 -1.67
C MET A 26 11.43 16.30 -0.36
N ILE A 27 12.11 15.47 0.42
CA ILE A 27 12.85 15.90 1.60
C ILE A 27 13.95 16.86 1.18
N LEU A 28 14.70 16.58 0.11
CA LEU A 28 15.74 17.45 -0.41
C LEU A 28 15.20 18.77 -0.99
N ALA A 29 13.99 18.79 -1.56
CA ALA A 29 13.46 19.96 -2.26
C ALA A 29 12.56 20.90 -1.44
N GLY A 30 11.92 20.42 -0.36
CA GLY A 30 10.95 21.24 0.38
C GLY A 30 10.88 20.99 1.88
N GLU A 31 10.90 19.76 2.33
CA GLU A 31 10.78 19.42 3.76
C GLU A 31 12.13 19.44 4.49
N VAL A 32 13.25 19.33 3.79
CA VAL A 32 14.58 19.59 4.37
C VAL A 32 14.70 21.03 4.87
N GLN A 33 14.02 21.98 4.23
CA GLN A 33 13.92 23.34 4.79
C GLN A 33 13.12 23.38 6.09
N ALA A 34 12.11 22.51 6.27
CA ALA A 34 11.33 22.43 7.51
C ALA A 34 12.08 21.72 8.66
N PHE A 35 12.94 20.75 8.35
CA PHE A 35 13.72 19.98 9.34
C PHE A 35 15.19 20.39 9.42
N GLY A 36 15.68 21.20 8.50
CA GLY A 36 16.99 21.83 8.51
C GLY A 36 18.19 20.94 8.16
N ASP A 37 18.10 19.60 8.31
CA ASP A 37 19.13 18.64 7.92
C ASP A 37 18.64 17.16 8.02
N ASN A 38 19.40 16.25 7.45
CA ASN A 38 19.13 14.81 7.49
C ASN A 38 19.09 14.24 8.93
N ALA A 39 19.82 14.83 9.87
CA ALA A 39 19.84 14.37 11.25
C ALA A 39 18.53 14.67 11.96
N LYS A 40 17.95 15.84 11.76
CA LYS A 40 16.64 16.21 12.32
C LYS A 40 15.52 15.36 11.74
N TYR A 41 15.55 15.10 10.42
CA TYR A 41 14.60 14.19 9.79
C TYR A 41 14.71 12.78 10.36
N SER A 42 15.93 12.22 10.42
CA SER A 42 16.18 10.89 10.99
C SER A 42 15.74 10.80 12.46
N ALA A 43 15.94 11.84 13.23
CA ALA A 43 15.46 11.92 14.61
C ALA A 43 13.92 11.94 14.67
N ALA A 44 13.25 12.69 13.78
CA ALA A 44 11.80 12.81 13.76
C ALA A 44 11.09 11.50 13.37
N VAL A 45 11.66 10.72 12.41
CA VAL A 45 11.11 9.42 11.95
C VAL A 45 11.68 8.22 12.71
N GLY A 46 12.74 8.40 13.47
CA GLY A 46 13.34 7.38 14.33
C GLY A 46 12.40 6.90 15.44
N PRO A 47 12.76 5.84 16.19
CA PRO A 47 11.88 5.23 17.20
C PRO A 47 11.40 6.21 18.29
N GLY A 48 12.25 7.19 18.66
CA GLY A 48 11.95 8.23 19.63
C GLY A 48 11.20 9.43 19.09
N GLY A 49 11.20 9.61 17.78
CA GLY A 49 10.62 10.77 17.09
C GLY A 49 9.10 10.76 17.03
N ILE A 50 8.51 11.94 16.84
CA ILE A 50 7.05 12.10 16.81
C ILE A 50 6.41 11.30 15.67
N TYR A 51 6.95 11.36 14.47
CA TYR A 51 6.47 10.59 13.30
C TYR A 51 6.82 9.12 13.42
N GLY A 52 8.02 8.80 13.93
CA GLY A 52 8.45 7.44 14.14
C GLY A 52 7.57 6.67 15.12
N LYS A 53 7.16 7.30 16.24
CA LYS A 53 6.19 6.75 17.20
C LYS A 53 4.82 6.54 16.55
N TRP A 54 4.37 7.49 15.74
CA TRP A 54 3.10 7.38 15.02
C TRP A 54 3.12 6.23 14.02
N ILE A 55 4.13 6.16 13.14
CA ILE A 55 4.28 5.10 12.13
C ILE A 55 4.22 3.71 12.77
N ARG A 56 4.93 3.53 13.90
CA ARG A 56 5.03 2.23 14.59
C ARG A 56 3.76 1.80 15.33
N LYS A 57 2.81 2.70 15.53
CA LYS A 57 1.49 2.38 16.08
C LYS A 57 0.52 1.86 15.02
N HIS A 58 0.80 2.08 13.73
CA HIS A 58 -0.09 1.70 12.65
C HIS A 58 0.31 0.35 12.03
N ASN A 59 -0.66 -0.27 11.37
CA ASN A 59 -0.45 -1.52 10.66
C ASN A 59 0.08 -1.26 9.26
N GLY A 60 1.06 -2.06 8.82
CA GLY A 60 1.58 -2.03 7.45
C GLY A 60 0.77 -2.92 6.50
N VAL A 61 -0.02 -3.86 7.04
CA VAL A 61 -0.95 -4.71 6.29
C VAL A 61 -2.32 -4.62 6.95
N ILE A 62 -3.35 -4.28 6.16
CA ILE A 62 -4.72 -4.07 6.67
C ILE A 62 -5.69 -4.88 5.83
N LYS A 63 -6.62 -5.57 6.49
CA LYS A 63 -7.75 -6.23 5.83
C LYS A 63 -9.01 -5.40 6.08
N LEU A 64 -9.69 -5.02 4.99
CA LEU A 64 -11.01 -4.40 5.03
C LEU A 64 -11.96 -5.25 4.20
N THR A 65 -12.96 -5.81 4.84
CA THR A 65 -13.90 -6.74 4.21
C THR A 65 -13.17 -7.88 3.46
N ASN A 66 -13.21 -7.89 2.14
CA ASN A 66 -12.58 -8.88 1.26
C ASN A 66 -11.34 -8.34 0.52
N LEU A 67 -10.79 -7.22 0.97
CA LEU A 67 -9.60 -6.58 0.42
C LEU A 67 -8.46 -6.61 1.43
N LEU A 68 -7.24 -6.86 0.91
CA LEU A 68 -6.00 -6.75 1.67
C LEU A 68 -5.20 -5.57 1.12
N PHE A 69 -4.83 -4.64 1.99
CA PHE A 69 -4.05 -3.46 1.65
C PHE A 69 -2.65 -3.58 2.22
N LEU A 70 -1.64 -3.34 1.40
CA LEU A 70 -0.25 -3.29 1.83
C LEU A 70 0.61 -2.50 0.83
N HIS A 71 1.80 -2.10 1.25
CA HIS A 71 2.64 -1.23 0.45
C HIS A 71 3.21 -1.94 -0.79
N GLY A 72 3.94 -3.05 -0.61
CA GLY A 72 4.61 -3.76 -1.71
C GLY A 72 3.85 -4.99 -2.19
N GLY A 73 3.86 -6.02 -1.39
CA GLY A 73 3.23 -7.32 -1.71
C GLY A 73 3.62 -8.37 -0.68
N LEU A 74 3.19 -9.61 -0.88
CA LEU A 74 3.56 -10.74 -0.04
C LEU A 74 4.14 -11.85 -0.91
N GLY A 75 5.44 -12.12 -0.75
CA GLY A 75 6.13 -13.21 -1.43
C GLY A 75 6.64 -14.29 -0.47
N GLY A 76 6.96 -15.47 -0.98
CA GLY A 76 7.54 -16.55 -0.19
C GLY A 76 6.73 -16.86 1.09
N PRO A 77 7.39 -16.95 2.25
CA PRO A 77 6.75 -17.33 3.51
C PRO A 77 5.71 -16.31 3.99
N TYR A 78 5.82 -15.04 3.58
CA TYR A 78 4.91 -13.98 4.02
C TYR A 78 3.49 -14.13 3.47
N ALA A 79 3.31 -14.86 2.37
CA ALA A 79 2.00 -15.11 1.77
C ALA A 79 1.03 -15.91 2.65
N THR A 80 1.56 -16.61 3.65
CA THR A 80 0.79 -17.49 4.55
C THR A 80 0.84 -17.07 6.02
N MET A 81 1.54 -16.00 6.36
CA MET A 81 1.58 -15.43 7.71
C MET A 81 0.26 -14.75 8.07
N SER A 82 -0.12 -14.77 9.35
CA SER A 82 -1.28 -14.03 9.85
C SER A 82 -1.06 -12.51 9.78
N LEU A 83 -2.13 -11.73 9.86
CA LEU A 83 -2.04 -10.26 9.90
C LEU A 83 -1.20 -9.77 11.08
N ASP A 84 -1.34 -10.41 12.25
CA ASP A 84 -0.58 -10.05 13.45
C ASP A 84 0.91 -10.33 13.24
N GLN A 85 1.26 -11.51 12.73
CA GLN A 85 2.65 -11.86 12.41
C GLN A 85 3.28 -10.87 11.42
N LEU A 86 2.54 -10.50 10.36
CA LEU A 86 3.01 -9.52 9.39
C LEU A 86 3.23 -8.15 10.02
N ASN A 87 2.27 -7.65 10.78
CA ASN A 87 2.35 -6.32 11.36
C ASN A 87 3.39 -6.23 12.50
N GLU A 88 3.52 -7.25 13.32
CA GLU A 88 4.57 -7.35 14.34
C GLU A 88 5.96 -7.44 13.70
N GLY A 89 6.11 -8.28 12.66
CA GLY A 89 7.36 -8.39 11.92
C GLY A 89 7.79 -7.09 11.24
N ILE A 90 6.84 -6.31 10.70
CA ILE A 90 7.11 -4.96 10.17
C ILE A 90 7.59 -4.04 11.29
N ARG A 91 6.89 -3.97 12.44
CA ARG A 91 7.27 -3.11 13.57
C ARG A 91 8.65 -3.48 14.11
N HIS A 92 8.91 -4.78 14.26
CA HIS A 92 10.24 -5.27 14.67
C HIS A 92 11.31 -4.81 13.69
N GLY A 93 11.09 -5.03 12.40
CA GLY A 93 12.03 -4.63 11.35
C GLY A 93 12.26 -3.12 11.26
N LEU A 94 11.23 -2.30 11.51
CA LEU A 94 11.37 -0.84 11.59
C LEU A 94 12.22 -0.39 12.79
N ASN A 95 12.23 -1.14 13.89
CA ASN A 95 13.03 -0.84 15.07
C ASN A 95 14.49 -1.31 14.92
N THR A 96 14.70 -2.47 14.30
CA THR A 96 16.02 -3.08 14.17
C THR A 96 16.74 -2.72 12.87
N GLY A 97 16.02 -2.19 11.89
CA GLY A 97 16.56 -1.94 10.54
C GLY A 97 16.82 -3.22 9.72
N THR A 98 16.22 -4.36 10.10
CA THR A 98 16.47 -5.68 9.51
C THR A 98 15.17 -6.45 9.26
N GLY A 99 15.27 -7.71 8.85
CA GLY A 99 14.16 -8.64 8.74
C GLY A 99 13.08 -8.19 7.75
N MET A 100 11.81 -8.42 8.09
CA MET A 100 10.66 -8.22 7.21
C MET A 100 10.57 -6.81 6.61
N ALA A 101 11.02 -5.78 7.33
CA ALA A 101 10.99 -4.41 6.83
C ALA A 101 12.00 -4.14 5.70
N ARG A 102 12.98 -5.03 5.48
CA ARG A 102 13.99 -4.92 4.41
C ARG A 102 14.02 -6.10 3.45
N ASP A 103 13.27 -7.15 3.73
CA ASP A 103 13.22 -8.33 2.86
C ASP A 103 12.51 -8.01 1.56
N SER A 104 13.15 -8.35 0.43
CA SER A 104 12.59 -8.16 -0.92
C SER A 104 11.31 -8.95 -1.18
N ASN A 105 11.02 -10.00 -0.41
CA ASN A 105 9.76 -10.73 -0.41
C ASN A 105 8.74 -10.19 0.60
N GLY A 106 9.18 -9.28 1.47
CA GLY A 106 8.37 -8.72 2.54
C GLY A 106 7.34 -7.69 2.06
N PRO A 107 6.39 -7.36 2.95
CA PRO A 107 5.22 -6.53 2.61
C PRO A 107 5.56 -5.12 2.16
N LEU A 108 6.77 -4.61 2.46
CA LEU A 108 7.20 -3.27 2.06
C LEU A 108 7.94 -3.23 0.72
N TRP A 109 8.52 -4.36 0.26
CA TRP A 109 9.43 -4.35 -0.89
C TRP A 109 9.04 -5.28 -2.03
N HIS A 110 8.15 -6.25 -1.80
CA HIS A 110 7.82 -7.25 -2.80
C HIS A 110 7.16 -6.63 -4.03
N ARG A 111 7.72 -6.87 -5.21
CA ARG A 111 7.26 -6.27 -6.48
C ARG A 111 6.71 -7.28 -7.48
N ALA A 112 6.81 -8.59 -7.22
CA ALA A 112 6.42 -9.59 -8.20
C ALA A 112 4.94 -9.54 -8.56
N LEU A 113 4.06 -9.22 -7.59
CA LEU A 113 2.63 -9.01 -7.85
C LEU A 113 2.38 -7.80 -8.77
N ALA A 114 3.17 -6.73 -8.62
CA ALA A 114 3.03 -5.55 -9.45
C ALA A 114 3.61 -5.74 -10.87
N ARG A 115 4.74 -6.45 -10.98
CA ARG A 115 5.49 -6.63 -12.24
C ARG A 115 5.08 -7.87 -13.03
N GLY A 116 4.56 -8.91 -12.37
CA GLY A 116 4.13 -10.16 -13.00
C GLY A 116 3.02 -9.96 -14.03
N ASP A 117 2.87 -10.87 -14.96
CA ASP A 117 1.70 -10.96 -15.83
C ASP A 117 0.46 -11.47 -15.06
N ASP A 118 -0.69 -11.47 -15.71
CA ASP A 118 -1.95 -11.86 -15.08
C ASP A 118 -1.98 -13.34 -14.63
N ALA A 119 -1.30 -14.23 -15.35
CA ALA A 119 -1.17 -15.63 -14.99
C ALA A 119 -0.34 -15.78 -13.70
N SER A 120 0.84 -15.17 -13.67
CA SER A 120 1.73 -15.15 -12.51
C SER A 120 1.05 -14.53 -11.29
N VAL A 121 0.39 -13.38 -11.44
CA VAL A 121 -0.36 -12.73 -10.34
C VAL A 121 -1.46 -13.66 -9.83
N SER A 122 -2.22 -14.31 -10.73
CA SER A 122 -3.28 -15.24 -10.35
C SER A 122 -2.78 -16.41 -9.50
N GLU A 123 -1.59 -16.92 -9.77
CA GLU A 123 -0.98 -18.00 -8.98
C GLU A 123 -0.46 -17.47 -7.63
N GLN A 124 0.26 -16.37 -7.64
CA GLN A 124 0.89 -15.81 -6.43
C GLN A 124 -0.13 -15.38 -5.37
N VAL A 125 -1.31 -14.89 -5.76
CA VAL A 125 -2.34 -14.46 -4.81
C VAL A 125 -3.11 -15.62 -4.15
N LYS A 126 -3.07 -16.84 -4.70
CA LYS A 126 -3.82 -17.98 -4.15
C LYS A 126 -3.57 -18.25 -2.67
N PRO A 127 -2.32 -18.41 -2.20
CA PRO A 127 -2.05 -18.61 -0.78
C PRO A 127 -2.47 -17.40 0.06
N ILE A 128 -2.26 -16.18 -0.43
CA ILE A 128 -2.67 -14.95 0.26
C ILE A 128 -4.19 -14.91 0.46
N PHE A 129 -4.94 -15.19 -0.60
CA PHE A 129 -6.41 -15.18 -0.56
C PHE A 129 -6.97 -16.26 0.37
N LYS A 130 -6.37 -17.44 0.35
CA LYS A 130 -6.73 -18.53 1.27
C LYS A 130 -6.47 -18.16 2.73
N THR A 131 -5.29 -17.62 3.02
CA THR A 131 -4.87 -17.28 4.40
C THR A 131 -5.73 -16.15 4.99
N HIS A 132 -5.98 -15.11 4.20
CA HIS A 132 -6.65 -13.91 4.70
C HIS A 132 -8.15 -13.86 4.39
N SER A 133 -8.70 -14.84 3.65
CA SER A 133 -10.12 -14.84 3.20
C SER A 133 -10.47 -13.52 2.50
N VAL A 134 -9.68 -13.16 1.49
CA VAL A 134 -9.86 -11.97 0.65
C VAL A 134 -9.94 -12.35 -0.82
N ASN A 135 -10.40 -11.44 -1.67
CA ASN A 135 -10.51 -11.64 -3.12
C ASN A 135 -9.69 -10.63 -3.93
N HIS A 136 -9.21 -9.58 -3.26
CA HIS A 136 -8.43 -8.52 -3.87
C HIS A 136 -7.26 -8.15 -2.96
N ILE A 137 -6.14 -7.80 -3.58
CA ILE A 137 -4.97 -7.21 -2.92
C ILE A 137 -4.69 -5.86 -3.55
N VAL A 138 -4.61 -4.82 -2.72
CA VAL A 138 -4.36 -3.43 -3.16
C VAL A 138 -2.93 -3.06 -2.80
N LEU A 139 -2.17 -2.62 -3.79
CA LEU A 139 -0.71 -2.46 -3.74
C LEU A 139 -0.29 -1.06 -4.14
N GLY A 140 0.66 -0.49 -3.39
CA GLY A 140 1.44 0.70 -3.75
C GLY A 140 2.83 0.36 -4.28
N HIS A 141 3.84 1.17 -3.88
CA HIS A 141 5.28 0.93 -4.05
C HIS A 141 5.81 0.87 -5.49
N THR A 142 5.09 0.25 -6.40
CA THR A 142 5.50 0.15 -7.82
C THR A 142 4.64 1.10 -8.63
N VAL A 143 5.25 2.21 -9.05
CA VAL A 143 4.56 3.23 -9.85
C VAL A 143 4.02 2.61 -11.13
N SER A 144 2.72 2.76 -11.34
CA SER A 144 1.99 2.26 -12.51
C SER A 144 1.47 3.38 -13.42
N GLY A 145 1.59 4.65 -12.97
CA GLY A 145 1.09 5.83 -13.69
C GLY A 145 -0.43 5.96 -13.73
N ARG A 146 -1.15 4.95 -13.29
CA ARG A 146 -2.62 4.91 -13.23
C ARG A 146 -3.07 3.83 -12.23
N ILE A 147 -4.33 3.88 -11.80
CA ILE A 147 -4.95 2.78 -11.06
C ILE A 147 -5.10 1.61 -12.03
N LEU A 148 -4.41 0.51 -11.75
CA LEU A 148 -4.26 -0.60 -12.69
C LEU A 148 -4.71 -1.94 -12.07
N PRO A 149 -5.90 -2.45 -12.44
CA PRO A 149 -6.28 -3.82 -12.10
C PRO A 149 -5.44 -4.83 -12.87
N LYS A 150 -5.02 -5.89 -12.20
CA LYS A 150 -4.31 -7.05 -12.76
C LYS A 150 -5.08 -8.32 -12.45
N ALA A 151 -4.97 -9.31 -13.32
CA ALA A 151 -5.59 -10.63 -13.15
C ALA A 151 -7.10 -10.53 -12.83
N GLY A 152 -7.82 -9.67 -13.56
CA GLY A 152 -9.25 -9.45 -13.37
C GLY A 152 -9.60 -8.74 -12.05
N GLY A 153 -8.66 -8.00 -11.47
CA GLY A 153 -8.82 -7.27 -10.21
C GLY A 153 -8.36 -8.04 -8.97
N LYS A 154 -7.74 -9.19 -9.12
CA LYS A 154 -7.11 -9.91 -8.00
C LYS A 154 -5.99 -9.06 -7.38
N GLY A 155 -5.17 -8.40 -8.22
CA GLY A 155 -4.24 -7.35 -7.83
C GLY A 155 -4.74 -5.99 -8.33
N ILE A 156 -4.60 -4.94 -7.52
CA ILE A 156 -4.96 -3.57 -7.91
C ILE A 156 -3.80 -2.66 -7.52
N LEU A 157 -3.10 -2.11 -8.51
CA LEU A 157 -2.01 -1.18 -8.29
C LEU A 157 -2.58 0.23 -8.16
N ILE A 158 -2.23 0.94 -7.09
CA ILE A 158 -2.74 2.28 -6.81
C ILE A 158 -1.66 3.35 -6.75
N ASP A 159 -0.39 2.99 -6.91
CA ASP A 159 0.69 3.97 -6.97
C ASP A 159 0.72 4.62 -8.35
N VAL A 160 0.09 5.76 -8.46
CA VAL A 160 0.03 6.54 -9.70
C VAL A 160 1.21 7.49 -9.89
N GLY A 161 2.15 7.55 -8.93
CA GLY A 161 3.32 8.42 -9.01
C GLY A 161 2.97 9.91 -8.90
N MET A 162 2.07 10.30 -7.98
CA MET A 162 1.58 11.68 -7.83
C MET A 162 2.65 12.71 -7.53
N SER A 163 3.81 12.29 -7.02
CA SER A 163 4.87 13.25 -6.69
C SER A 163 5.42 13.94 -7.94
N LYS A 164 5.91 15.17 -7.77
CA LYS A 164 6.53 15.94 -8.87
C LYS A 164 7.68 15.16 -9.53
N ALA A 165 8.40 14.32 -8.78
CA ALA A 165 9.50 13.51 -9.30
C ALA A 165 9.05 12.44 -10.31
N TYR A 166 7.85 11.90 -10.14
CA TYR A 166 7.29 10.89 -11.07
C TYR A 166 6.34 11.50 -12.11
N GLY A 167 5.80 12.69 -11.85
CA GLY A 167 4.92 13.39 -12.79
C GLY A 167 3.58 12.72 -13.07
N GLY A 168 3.15 11.79 -12.21
CA GLY A 168 1.89 11.09 -12.37
C GLY A 168 0.67 11.94 -11.95
N PRO A 169 -0.54 11.51 -12.35
CA PRO A 169 -1.76 12.25 -12.07
C PRO A 169 -2.12 12.16 -10.58
N ALA A 170 -2.79 13.19 -10.06
CA ALA A 170 -3.48 13.06 -8.77
C ALA A 170 -4.67 12.12 -8.94
N GLY A 171 -4.62 10.95 -8.30
CA GLY A 171 -5.63 9.92 -8.48
C GLY A 171 -5.74 8.97 -7.30
N CYS A 172 -6.92 8.34 -7.15
CA CYS A 172 -7.19 7.39 -6.09
C CYS A 172 -8.13 6.27 -6.53
N LEU A 173 -8.07 5.13 -5.84
CA LEU A 173 -9.04 4.05 -5.94
C LEU A 173 -10.25 4.38 -5.05
N VAL A 174 -11.44 4.36 -5.62
CA VAL A 174 -12.70 4.46 -4.87
C VAL A 174 -13.46 3.15 -5.00
N ILE A 175 -13.98 2.66 -3.88
CA ILE A 175 -14.80 1.45 -3.83
C ILE A 175 -16.14 1.79 -3.23
N GLU A 176 -17.19 1.68 -4.04
CA GLU A 176 -18.55 2.03 -3.62
C GLU A 176 -19.50 0.88 -3.95
N LYS A 177 -20.18 0.36 -2.93
CA LYS A 177 -21.15 -0.76 -3.07
C LYS A 177 -20.59 -1.94 -3.90
N GLY A 178 -19.30 -2.28 -3.66
CA GLY A 178 -18.59 -3.36 -4.34
C GLY A 178 -18.24 -3.07 -5.81
N THR A 179 -18.32 -1.82 -6.25
CA THR A 179 -17.85 -1.35 -7.55
C THR A 179 -16.60 -0.53 -7.36
N PHE A 180 -15.62 -0.75 -8.23
CA PHE A 180 -14.30 -0.12 -8.17
C PHE A 180 -14.20 0.98 -9.23
N TYR A 181 -13.68 2.13 -8.82
CA TYR A 181 -13.48 3.29 -9.68
C TYR A 181 -12.06 3.83 -9.53
N ALA A 182 -11.47 4.26 -10.64
CA ALA A 182 -10.30 5.12 -10.63
C ALA A 182 -10.77 6.58 -10.74
N ASN A 183 -10.48 7.38 -9.74
CA ASN A 183 -10.77 8.80 -9.73
C ASN A 183 -9.48 9.57 -9.97
N TYR A 184 -9.50 10.49 -10.92
CA TYR A 184 -8.38 11.38 -11.23
C TYR A 184 -8.84 12.83 -11.15
N ALA A 185 -8.00 13.71 -10.61
CA ALA A 185 -8.32 15.12 -10.50
C ALA A 185 -8.68 15.73 -11.88
N GLY A 186 -9.79 16.43 -11.97
CA GLY A 186 -10.28 17.03 -13.20
C GLY A 186 -10.97 16.07 -14.18
N HIS A 187 -11.16 14.80 -13.83
CA HIS A 187 -11.82 13.81 -14.69
C HIS A 187 -13.01 13.13 -13.99
N PRO A 188 -14.03 12.69 -14.71
CA PRO A 188 -15.09 11.88 -14.14
C PRO A 188 -14.57 10.52 -13.67
N PRO A 189 -15.21 9.91 -12.65
CA PRO A 189 -14.83 8.59 -12.16
C PRO A 189 -14.84 7.53 -13.27
N LEU A 190 -13.74 6.81 -13.44
CA LEU A 190 -13.62 5.70 -14.39
C LEU A 190 -13.91 4.38 -13.70
N LYS A 191 -14.99 3.72 -14.09
CA LYS A 191 -15.31 2.38 -13.58
C LYS A 191 -14.25 1.36 -14.04
N LEU A 192 -13.68 0.63 -13.08
CA LEU A 192 -12.69 -0.39 -13.37
C LEU A 192 -13.36 -1.72 -13.77
N PRO A 193 -12.77 -2.50 -14.72
CA PRO A 193 -13.30 -3.78 -15.19
C PRO A 193 -13.03 -4.91 -14.17
N ILE A 194 -13.45 -4.72 -12.94
CA ILE A 194 -13.34 -5.69 -11.86
C ILE A 194 -14.72 -6.30 -11.61
N LYS A 195 -14.82 -7.63 -11.65
CA LYS A 195 -16.07 -8.32 -11.32
C LYS A 195 -16.40 -8.10 -9.85
N LYS A 196 -17.67 -7.79 -9.56
CA LYS A 196 -18.14 -7.71 -8.16
C LYS A 196 -17.80 -9.02 -7.45
N SER A 197 -17.03 -8.93 -6.40
CA SER A 197 -16.81 -10.07 -5.52
C SER A 197 -18.07 -10.25 -4.67
N VAL A 198 -18.64 -11.43 -4.71
CA VAL A 198 -19.67 -11.81 -3.73
C VAL A 198 -18.95 -11.90 -2.38
N PRO A 199 -19.41 -11.21 -1.32
CA PRO A 199 -18.84 -11.39 0.01
C PRO A 199 -18.89 -12.88 0.35
N ALA A 200 -17.76 -13.44 0.83
CA ALA A 200 -17.81 -14.78 1.39
C ALA A 200 -18.87 -14.76 2.49
N ALA A 201 -19.88 -15.63 2.37
CA ALA A 201 -20.95 -15.72 3.34
C ALA A 201 -20.32 -15.86 4.73
N ALA A 202 -20.65 -14.95 5.64
CA ALA A 202 -20.22 -15.03 7.01
C ALA A 202 -20.66 -16.39 7.53
N LYS A 203 -19.73 -17.29 7.83
CA LYS A 203 -20.04 -18.51 8.56
C LYS A 203 -20.59 -18.09 9.90
N LYS A 204 -21.89 -18.38 10.10
CA LYS A 204 -22.55 -18.26 11.41
C LYS A 204 -21.88 -19.16 12.41
#